data_910fdea65fb3f9829e7d6fa1106e7a21
#
_entry.id   910fdea65fb3f9829e7d6fa1106e7a21
#
_cell.length_a   1.000
_cell.length_b   1.000
_cell.length_c   1.000
_cell.angle_alpha   90.00
_cell.angle_beta   90.00
_cell.angle_gamma   90.00
#
_symmetry.space_group_name_H-M   'P 1'
#
loop_
_entity.id
_entity.type
_entity.pdbx_description
1 polymer ?
#
loop_
_entity_poly.entity_id
_entity_poly.type
_entity_poly.pdbx_seq_one_letter_code
_entity_poly.pdbx_strand_id
1 'polypeptide(L)'
;MAGNELGNLLEYDVDDKLVLATYEYNRAPRYRHVAIVRVTPKQVHLSNGIKLWRETANVVGSRLSDHLSPDYVVYPSNEETMEWVRESERQQVLRKKRGSVRQALNERLHELTVEQCDAILVVLGE
;
A
#
# COMPACT_ATOMS: atom_id res chain seq x y z
N MET A 1 -7.15 9.29 -13.04
CA MET A 1 -6.70 9.38 -14.40
C MET A 1 -5.71 8.27 -14.74
N ALA A 2 -5.88 7.60 -15.85
CA ALA A 2 -5.08 6.43 -16.20
C ALA A 2 -3.68 6.75 -16.73
N GLY A 3 -3.31 8.04 -16.82
CA GLY A 3 -2.09 8.50 -17.50
C GLY A 3 -0.77 8.00 -16.91
N ASN A 4 -0.76 7.57 -15.64
CA ASN A 4 0.44 7.06 -14.97
C ASN A 4 0.50 5.53 -14.92
N GLU A 5 -0.51 4.84 -15.41
CA GLU A 5 -0.53 3.39 -15.43
C GLU A 5 0.35 2.86 -16.57
N LEU A 6 1.22 1.90 -16.25
CA LEU A 6 2.11 1.31 -17.25
C LEU A 6 1.39 0.21 -18.04
N GLY A 7 1.44 0.31 -19.38
CA GLY A 7 0.89 -0.70 -20.26
C GLY A 7 1.82 -1.88 -20.49
N ASN A 8 3.14 -1.68 -20.33
CA ASN A 8 4.14 -2.74 -20.44
C ASN A 8 5.42 -2.34 -19.73
N LEU A 9 6.36 -3.27 -19.62
CA LEU A 9 7.64 -3.09 -18.96
C LEU A 9 8.82 -3.40 -19.88
N LEU A 10 8.64 -3.24 -21.18
CA LEU A 10 9.65 -3.65 -22.16
C LEU A 10 10.93 -2.82 -22.09
N GLU A 11 10.86 -1.58 -21.65
CA GLU A 11 12.00 -0.67 -21.53
C GLU A 11 12.62 -0.64 -20.14
N TYR A 12 12.08 -1.40 -19.20
CA TYR A 12 12.55 -1.42 -17.81
C TYR A 12 13.60 -2.49 -17.61
N ASP A 13 14.55 -2.23 -16.72
CA ASP A 13 15.67 -3.10 -16.43
C ASP A 13 15.92 -3.18 -14.91
N VAL A 14 16.92 -4.00 -14.53
CA VAL A 14 17.32 -4.15 -13.13
C VAL A 14 17.67 -2.78 -12.55
N ASP A 15 17.32 -2.57 -11.30
CA ASP A 15 17.48 -1.35 -10.52
C ASP A 15 16.50 -0.22 -10.87
N ASP A 16 15.70 -0.36 -11.91
CA ASP A 16 14.62 0.60 -12.16
C ASP A 16 13.58 0.52 -11.03
N LYS A 17 12.99 1.66 -10.72
CA LYS A 17 12.02 1.79 -9.64
C LYS A 17 10.61 1.93 -10.20
N LEU A 18 9.66 1.33 -9.52
CA LEU A 18 8.26 1.39 -9.86
C LEU A 18 7.44 1.67 -8.61
N VAL A 19 6.22 2.12 -8.80
CA VAL A 19 5.24 2.22 -7.72
C VAL A 19 4.18 1.16 -7.95
N LEU A 20 3.99 0.30 -6.96
CA LEU A 20 3.00 -0.77 -7.00
C LEU A 20 1.82 -0.39 -6.13
N ALA A 21 0.64 -0.31 -6.75
CA ALA A 21 -0.61 -0.12 -6.04
C ALA A 21 -1.24 -1.47 -5.76
N THR A 22 -1.65 -1.69 -4.52
CA THR A 22 -2.36 -2.89 -4.10
C THR A 22 -3.80 -2.52 -3.78
N TYR A 23 -4.73 -3.14 -4.47
CA TYR A 23 -6.17 -2.92 -4.29
C TYR A 23 -6.78 -4.12 -3.59
N GLU A 24 -7.34 -3.90 -2.41
CA GLU A 24 -8.05 -4.92 -1.64
C GLU A 24 -9.51 -4.52 -1.51
N TYR A 25 -10.39 -5.52 -1.41
CA TYR A 25 -11.83 -5.30 -1.27
C TYR A 25 -12.13 -4.40 -0.06
N ASN A 26 -12.94 -3.36 -0.28
CA ASN A 26 -13.38 -2.39 0.74
C ASN A 26 -12.25 -1.62 1.44
N ARG A 27 -11.09 -1.49 0.80
CA ARG A 27 -9.98 -0.71 1.35
C ARG A 27 -9.44 0.29 0.34
N ALA A 28 -8.91 1.39 0.85
CA ALA A 28 -8.18 2.33 0.01
C ALA A 28 -6.92 1.65 -0.54
N PRO A 29 -6.51 1.98 -1.77
CA PRO A 29 -5.30 1.39 -2.33
C PRO A 29 -4.07 1.75 -1.52
N ARG A 30 -3.12 0.81 -1.47
CA ARG A 30 -1.81 1.02 -0.87
C ARG A 30 -0.79 1.17 -1.96
N TYR A 31 0.07 2.16 -1.84
CA TYR A 31 1.14 2.42 -2.81
C TYR A 31 2.48 2.11 -2.18
N ARG A 32 3.32 1.34 -2.88
CA ARG A 32 4.66 0.98 -2.44
C ARG A 32 5.68 1.27 -3.51
N HIS A 33 6.83 1.76 -3.10
CA HIS A 33 7.97 1.92 -3.98
C HIS A 33 8.73 0.60 -4.02
N VAL A 34 8.94 0.03 -5.21
CA VAL A 34 9.61 -1.26 -5.41
C VAL A 34 10.68 -1.12 -6.47
N ALA A 35 11.69 -1.99 -6.39
CA ALA A 35 12.76 -2.04 -7.36
C ALA A 35 12.65 -3.31 -8.19
N ILE A 36 13.13 -3.24 -9.44
CA ILE A 36 13.29 -4.42 -10.28
C ILE A 36 14.60 -5.08 -9.90
N VAL A 37 14.55 -6.35 -9.49
CA VAL A 37 15.74 -7.10 -9.07
C VAL A 37 16.20 -8.09 -10.12
N ARG A 38 15.33 -8.46 -11.06
CA ARG A 38 15.68 -9.39 -12.14
C ARG A 38 14.77 -9.15 -13.34
N VAL A 39 15.34 -9.25 -14.53
CA VAL A 39 14.60 -9.19 -15.79
C VAL A 39 14.89 -10.44 -16.59
N THR A 40 13.85 -11.11 -17.06
CA THR A 40 13.94 -12.24 -17.99
C THR A 40 13.28 -11.81 -19.32
N PRO A 41 13.39 -12.60 -20.39
CA PRO A 41 12.73 -12.23 -21.65
C PRO A 41 11.24 -11.99 -21.55
N LYS A 42 10.56 -12.63 -20.59
CA LYS A 42 9.09 -12.53 -20.46
C LYS A 42 8.61 -11.87 -19.17
N GLN A 43 9.46 -11.78 -18.15
CA GLN A 43 9.04 -11.36 -16.81
C GLN A 43 9.99 -10.33 -16.20
N VAL A 44 9.44 -9.57 -15.27
CA VAL A 44 10.18 -8.67 -14.38
C VAL A 44 9.91 -9.14 -12.95
N HIS A 45 10.98 -9.28 -12.16
CA HIS A 45 10.88 -9.69 -10.76
C HIS A 45 11.13 -8.48 -9.87
N LEU A 46 10.21 -8.23 -8.94
CA LEU A 46 10.27 -7.08 -8.04
C LEU A 46 10.89 -7.46 -6.69
N SER A 47 11.39 -6.46 -6.00
CA SER A 47 12.05 -6.62 -4.69
C SER A 47 11.16 -7.22 -3.60
N ASN A 48 9.85 -7.11 -3.75
CA ASN A 48 8.88 -7.69 -2.81
C ASN A 48 8.47 -9.14 -3.16
N GLY A 49 9.09 -9.75 -4.18
CA GLY A 49 8.81 -11.11 -4.61
C GLY A 49 7.73 -11.24 -5.68
N ILE A 50 7.05 -10.17 -6.02
CA ILE A 50 6.03 -10.18 -7.08
C ILE A 50 6.72 -10.22 -8.43
N LYS A 51 6.17 -11.02 -9.35
CA LYS A 51 6.62 -11.13 -10.73
C LYS A 51 5.56 -10.55 -11.66
N LEU A 52 6.01 -9.81 -12.67
CA LEU A 52 5.12 -9.17 -13.64
C LEU A 52 5.48 -9.65 -15.05
N TRP A 53 4.45 -9.80 -15.89
CA TRP A 53 4.66 -10.03 -17.32
C TRP A 53 5.18 -8.74 -17.96
N ARG A 54 6.26 -8.81 -18.74
CA ARG A 54 6.85 -7.63 -19.37
C ARG A 54 5.92 -7.00 -20.40
N GLU A 55 5.17 -7.80 -21.14
CA GLU A 55 4.32 -7.29 -22.22
C GLU A 55 3.09 -6.56 -21.72
N THR A 56 2.57 -6.90 -20.56
CA THR A 56 1.30 -6.38 -20.06
C THR A 56 1.40 -5.66 -18.73
N ALA A 57 2.51 -5.81 -18.01
CA ALA A 57 2.69 -5.34 -16.63
C ALA A 57 1.73 -5.99 -15.63
N ASN A 58 1.07 -7.09 -16.01
CA ASN A 58 0.18 -7.84 -15.12
C ASN A 58 0.95 -8.80 -14.22
N VAL A 59 0.39 -9.09 -13.05
CA VAL A 59 0.99 -10.03 -12.10
C VAL A 59 0.92 -11.45 -12.65
N VAL A 60 2.05 -12.15 -12.57
CA VAL A 60 2.12 -13.56 -12.98
C VAL A 60 1.30 -14.40 -12.01
N GLY A 61 0.43 -15.23 -12.54
CA GLY A 61 -0.42 -16.10 -11.72
C GLY A 61 -1.65 -15.42 -11.14
N SER A 62 -1.91 -14.16 -11.49
CA SER A 62 -3.11 -13.46 -11.06
C SER A 62 -4.35 -14.12 -11.65
N ARG A 63 -5.36 -14.37 -10.81
CA ARG A 63 -6.65 -14.88 -11.23
C ARG A 63 -7.69 -13.78 -11.08
N LEU A 64 -8.22 -13.33 -12.18
CA LEU A 64 -9.20 -12.25 -12.20
C LEU A 64 -10.52 -12.60 -11.50
N SER A 65 -10.80 -13.89 -11.34
CA SER A 65 -12.03 -14.36 -10.72
C SER A 65 -11.96 -14.55 -9.20
N ASP A 66 -10.79 -14.34 -8.60
CA ASP A 66 -10.62 -14.52 -7.16
C ASP A 66 -10.78 -13.17 -6.45
N HIS A 67 -11.93 -12.95 -5.82
CA HIS A 67 -12.23 -11.72 -5.09
C HIS A 67 -11.41 -11.53 -3.83
N LEU A 68 -10.81 -12.60 -3.32
CA LEU A 68 -10.05 -12.57 -2.07
C LEU A 68 -8.58 -12.21 -2.29
N SER A 69 -8.11 -12.34 -3.53
CA SER A 69 -6.74 -11.97 -3.89
C SER A 69 -6.65 -10.49 -4.16
N PRO A 70 -5.61 -9.81 -3.66
CA PRO A 70 -5.42 -8.40 -3.98
C PRO A 70 -5.08 -8.22 -5.46
N ASP A 71 -5.59 -7.15 -6.05
CA ASP A 71 -5.21 -6.72 -7.38
C ASP A 71 -4.04 -5.75 -7.31
N TYR A 72 -3.18 -5.82 -8.31
CA TYR A 72 -2.00 -4.96 -8.38
C TYR A 72 -2.01 -4.16 -9.67
N VAL A 73 -1.63 -2.89 -9.56
CA VAL A 73 -1.44 -2.01 -10.70
C VAL A 73 -0.07 -1.35 -10.56
N VAL A 74 0.65 -1.26 -11.68
CA VAL A 74 2.01 -0.74 -11.69
C VAL A 74 2.02 0.65 -12.30
N TYR A 75 2.70 1.58 -11.62
CA TYR A 75 2.87 2.96 -12.05
C TYR A 75 4.35 3.31 -12.14
N PRO A 76 4.74 4.26 -13.00
CA PRO A 76 6.12 4.74 -13.03
C PRO A 76 6.47 5.46 -11.73
N SER A 77 7.75 5.41 -11.34
CA SER A 77 8.24 6.17 -10.20
C SER A 77 8.51 7.61 -10.63
N ASN A 78 7.73 8.55 -10.13
CA ASN A 78 7.89 9.99 -10.37
C ASN A 78 7.44 10.76 -9.13
N GLU A 79 7.48 12.09 -9.16
CA GLU A 79 7.10 12.90 -8.01
C GLU A 79 5.65 12.65 -7.57
N GLU A 80 4.74 12.56 -8.51
CA GLU A 80 3.32 12.32 -8.22
C GLU A 80 3.11 10.97 -7.55
N THR A 81 3.65 9.89 -8.14
CA THR A 81 3.46 8.55 -7.60
C THR A 81 4.22 8.34 -6.29
N MET A 82 5.37 9.00 -6.11
CA MET A 82 6.09 8.96 -4.84
C MET A 82 5.33 9.69 -3.74
N GLU A 83 4.56 10.72 -4.06
CA GLU A 83 3.68 11.35 -3.09
C GLU A 83 2.58 10.39 -2.64
N TRP A 84 2.04 9.57 -3.54
CA TRP A 84 1.08 8.53 -3.19
C TRP A 84 1.68 7.53 -2.20
N VAL A 85 2.96 7.15 -2.42
CA VAL A 85 3.69 6.26 -1.50
C VAL A 85 3.81 6.88 -0.12
N ARG A 86 4.23 8.14 -0.06
CA ARG A 86 4.38 8.86 1.22
C ARG A 86 3.05 8.96 1.97
N GLU A 87 1.97 9.25 1.26
CA GLU A 87 0.64 9.30 1.86
C GLU A 87 0.20 7.95 2.39
N SER A 88 0.46 6.87 1.65
CA SER A 88 0.16 5.51 2.11
C SER A 88 0.93 5.16 3.38
N GLU A 89 2.20 5.54 3.46
CA GLU A 89 3.02 5.34 4.65
C GLU A 89 2.47 6.10 5.84
N ARG A 90 2.07 7.36 5.65
CA ARG A 90 1.43 8.16 6.70
C ARG A 90 0.17 7.50 7.22
N GLN A 91 -0.67 6.99 6.32
CA GLN A 91 -1.91 6.32 6.70
C GLN A 91 -1.65 5.02 7.47
N GLN A 92 -0.63 4.27 7.10
CA GLN A 92 -0.25 3.06 7.82
C GLN A 92 0.25 3.36 9.23
N VAL A 93 1.08 4.38 9.39
CA VAL A 93 1.56 4.82 10.71
C VAL A 93 0.37 5.26 11.58
N LEU A 94 -0.53 6.05 11.02
CA LEU A 94 -1.72 6.51 11.74
C LEU A 94 -2.61 5.34 12.18
N ARG A 95 -2.81 4.36 11.28
CA ARG A 95 -3.60 3.16 11.58
C ARG A 95 -3.00 2.38 12.76
N LYS A 96 -1.68 2.20 12.75
CA LYS A 96 -0.99 1.50 13.84
C LYS A 96 -1.13 2.25 15.16
N LYS A 97 -0.99 3.58 15.12
CA LYS A 97 -1.14 4.40 16.33
C LYS A 97 -2.57 4.33 16.88
N ARG A 98 -3.57 4.40 16.00
CA ARG A 98 -4.97 4.25 16.39
C ARG A 98 -5.24 2.89 17.02
N GLY A 99 -4.67 1.84 16.46
CA GLY A 99 -4.77 0.49 17.03
C GLY A 99 -4.15 0.38 18.41
N SER A 100 -2.99 1.00 18.62
CA SER A 100 -2.33 1.03 19.93
C SER A 100 -3.14 1.80 20.96
N VAL A 101 -3.72 2.92 20.56
CA VAL A 101 -4.61 3.71 21.43
C VAL A 101 -5.83 2.90 21.83
N ARG A 102 -6.47 2.25 20.85
CA ARG A 102 -7.64 1.40 21.11
C ARG A 102 -7.33 0.30 22.10
N GLN A 103 -6.22 -0.39 21.90
CA GLN A 103 -5.80 -1.49 22.78
C GLN A 103 -5.55 -0.98 24.21
N ALA A 104 -4.81 0.11 24.35
CA ALA A 104 -4.52 0.70 25.64
C ALA A 104 -5.80 1.13 26.37
N LEU A 105 -6.73 1.74 25.65
CA LEU A 105 -8.01 2.14 26.23
C LEU A 105 -8.84 0.93 26.66
N ASN A 106 -8.90 -0.12 25.82
CA ASN A 106 -9.67 -1.32 26.17
C ASN A 106 -9.11 -2.03 27.40
N GLU A 107 -7.78 -2.08 27.53
CA GLU A 107 -7.12 -2.73 28.67
C GLU A 107 -7.32 -1.96 29.97
N ARG A 108 -7.44 -0.64 29.90
CA ARG A 108 -7.50 0.24 31.08
C ARG A 108 -8.83 0.96 31.25
N LEU A 109 -9.82 0.63 30.44
CA LEU A 109 -11.08 1.37 30.42
C LEU A 109 -11.73 1.45 31.79
N HIS A 110 -11.76 0.34 32.51
CA HIS A 110 -12.36 0.25 33.86
C HIS A 110 -11.53 0.94 34.95
N GLU A 111 -10.27 1.31 34.63
CA GLU A 111 -9.38 1.99 35.58
C GLU A 111 -9.36 3.51 35.41
N LEU A 112 -10.02 4.02 34.37
CA LEU A 112 -10.02 5.44 34.08
C LEU A 112 -10.76 6.25 35.16
N THR A 113 -10.14 7.33 35.62
CA THR A 113 -10.77 8.29 36.50
C THR A 113 -11.69 9.23 35.71
N VAL A 114 -12.57 9.96 36.42
CA VAL A 114 -13.43 10.98 35.79
C VAL A 114 -12.58 12.02 35.06
N GLU A 115 -11.49 12.48 35.68
CA GLU A 115 -10.60 13.46 35.08
C GLU A 115 -9.97 12.94 33.79
N GLN A 116 -9.56 11.66 33.79
CA GLN A 116 -8.99 11.03 32.59
C GLN A 116 -10.04 10.89 31.49
N CYS A 117 -11.26 10.50 31.84
CA CYS A 117 -12.35 10.41 30.86
C CYS A 117 -12.64 11.76 30.24
N ASP A 118 -12.71 12.81 31.06
CA ASP A 118 -12.97 14.17 30.57
C ASP A 118 -11.84 14.65 29.64
N ALA A 119 -10.59 14.36 30.00
CA ALA A 119 -9.44 14.72 29.15
C ALA A 119 -9.51 14.04 27.79
N ILE A 120 -9.86 12.76 27.75
CA ILE A 120 -9.99 12.00 26.49
C ILE A 120 -11.12 12.58 25.65
N LEU A 121 -12.27 12.90 26.25
CA LEU A 121 -13.41 13.48 25.54
C LEU A 121 -13.06 14.84 24.95
N VAL A 122 -12.28 15.65 25.66
CA VAL A 122 -11.79 16.94 25.14
C VAL A 122 -10.92 16.73 23.89
N VAL A 123 -9.99 15.76 23.96
CA VAL A 123 -9.13 15.43 22.82
C VAL A 123 -9.94 15.00 21.61
N LEU A 124 -11.02 14.25 21.82
CA LEU A 124 -11.90 13.77 20.75
C LEU A 124 -12.87 14.83 20.24
N GLY A 125 -12.94 15.99 20.90
CA GLY A 125 -13.85 17.07 20.51
C GLY A 125 -15.30 16.87 20.96
N GLU A 126 -15.49 16.03 21.95
CA GLU A 126 -16.81 15.74 22.51
C GLU A 126 -17.23 16.71 23.63
#